data_028627f03cdf3fbaa6211539dcd4e609
#
_entry.id   028627f03cdf3fbaa6211539dcd4e609
#
_cell.length_a   1.000
_cell.length_b   1.000
_cell.length_c   1.000
_cell.angle_alpha   90.00
_cell.angle_beta   90.00
_cell.angle_gamma   90.00
#
_symmetry.space_group_name_H-M   'P 1'
#
loop_
_entity.id
_entity.type
_entity.pdbx_description
1 polymer ?
#
loop_
_entity_poly.entity_id
_entity_poly.type
_entity_poly.pdbx_seq_one_letter_code
_entity_poly.pdbx_strand_id
1 'polypeptide(L)'
;MTSTRTTTSPQDVAINCSTLLTELPVLERAAAARDAGFERVEFWWPFETATPSPQEVDAFAASIREAGVRLVGLNFFAGDMPAGDRGIVSHVGRELEFAENVDIVVSLGERLGCRAFNALYGLRVEGQDPAEQDETAVRNLELAAREVARIRGTVLIEPVSGAEAYPLKTAADALSIIDRVRTAGTRNVKLLADFYHLAVNGDDVPAVIEEHAADFGHIQIADAPGRGAPGTGELPLHDWVRRSRELGYRGDVALEYKQERATAFDWLTDREPAAR
;
A
#
# COMPACT_ATOMS: atom_id res chain seq x y z
N MET A 1 -32.57 7.73 -15.04
CA MET A 1 -31.97 6.68 -14.21
C MET A 1 -31.25 7.38 -13.06
N THR A 2 -31.84 7.37 -11.89
CA THR A 2 -31.26 7.99 -10.70
C THR A 2 -30.08 7.14 -10.25
N SER A 3 -28.85 7.65 -10.45
CA SER A 3 -27.65 7.07 -9.86
C SER A 3 -27.78 7.17 -8.34
N THR A 4 -27.99 6.07 -7.68
CA THR A 4 -27.83 5.98 -6.23
C THR A 4 -26.34 6.18 -5.94
N ARG A 5 -25.98 7.40 -5.51
CA ARG A 5 -24.66 7.65 -4.92
C ARG A 5 -24.58 6.78 -3.66
N THR A 6 -23.81 5.72 -3.75
CA THR A 6 -23.46 4.92 -2.56
C THR A 6 -22.40 5.72 -1.80
N THR A 7 -22.76 6.26 -0.66
CA THR A 7 -21.84 7.03 0.19
C THR A 7 -20.81 6.08 0.79
N THR A 8 -19.52 6.33 0.55
CA THR A 8 -18.43 5.62 1.21
C THR A 8 -18.29 6.18 2.62
N SER A 9 -18.43 5.33 3.64
CA SER A 9 -18.19 5.71 5.03
C SER A 9 -16.69 5.60 5.37
N PRO A 10 -16.14 6.47 6.26
CA PRO A 10 -14.79 6.28 6.81
C PRO A 10 -14.57 4.88 7.40
N GLN A 11 -15.64 4.24 7.87
CA GLN A 11 -15.59 2.88 8.42
C GLN A 11 -15.45 1.80 7.34
N ASP A 12 -15.70 2.10 6.06
CA ASP A 12 -15.61 1.13 4.97
C ASP A 12 -14.23 1.07 4.33
N VAL A 13 -13.39 2.09 4.58
CA VAL A 13 -12.07 2.25 3.97
C VAL A 13 -10.98 2.46 5.02
N ALA A 14 -9.74 2.19 4.65
CA ALA A 14 -8.57 2.61 5.41
C ALA A 14 -8.07 3.96 4.87
N ILE A 15 -7.27 4.66 5.68
CA ILE A 15 -6.57 5.88 5.26
C ILE A 15 -5.07 5.64 5.23
N ASN A 16 -4.39 6.05 4.14
CA ASN A 16 -2.94 6.07 4.10
C ASN A 16 -2.42 7.34 4.78
N CYS A 17 -1.87 7.16 5.99
CA CYS A 17 -1.34 8.24 6.79
C CYS A 17 0.01 8.78 6.30
N SER A 18 0.58 8.20 5.23
CA SER A 18 1.82 8.69 4.61
C SER A 18 1.58 9.59 3.40
N THR A 19 0.34 9.64 2.89
CA THR A 19 -0.09 10.58 1.83
C THR A 19 -1.07 11.63 2.35
N LEU A 20 -1.82 11.29 3.39
CA LEU A 20 -2.76 12.16 4.08
C LEU A 20 -2.27 12.45 5.50
N LEU A 21 -2.65 13.58 6.08
CA LEU A 21 -2.23 14.05 7.40
C LEU A 21 -0.71 14.28 7.52
N THR A 22 -0.03 14.53 6.41
CA THR A 22 1.44 14.61 6.34
C THR A 22 2.04 15.84 7.02
N GLU A 23 1.23 16.86 7.29
CA GLU A 23 1.61 18.03 8.06
C GLU A 23 1.78 17.75 9.56
N LEU A 24 1.31 16.60 10.03
CA LEU A 24 1.49 16.14 11.40
C LEU A 24 2.74 15.26 11.54
N PRO A 25 3.39 15.28 12.72
CA PRO A 25 4.37 14.25 13.07
C PRO A 25 3.81 12.85 12.89
N VAL A 26 4.62 11.89 12.45
CA VAL A 26 4.16 10.53 12.12
C VAL A 26 3.41 9.86 13.27
N LEU A 27 3.83 10.08 14.52
CA LEU A 27 3.22 9.48 15.71
C LEU A 27 1.83 10.06 16.07
N GLU A 28 1.47 11.21 15.52
CA GLU A 28 0.18 11.87 15.77
C GLU A 28 -0.87 11.50 14.71
N ARG A 29 -0.44 10.96 13.55
CA ARG A 29 -1.33 10.73 12.40
C ARG A 29 -2.40 9.68 12.65
N ALA A 30 -2.09 8.64 13.42
CA ALA A 30 -3.07 7.59 13.76
C ALA A 30 -4.22 8.15 14.62
N ALA A 31 -3.91 9.00 15.62
CA ALA A 31 -4.93 9.66 16.42
C ALA A 31 -5.77 10.63 15.59
N ALA A 32 -5.14 11.42 14.71
CA ALA A 32 -5.85 12.32 13.80
C ALA A 32 -6.75 11.57 12.82
N ALA A 33 -6.35 10.39 12.34
CA ALA A 33 -7.18 9.52 11.52
C ALA A 33 -8.43 9.03 12.32
N ARG A 34 -8.22 8.64 13.58
CA ARG A 34 -9.32 8.25 14.47
C ARG A 34 -10.30 9.38 14.70
N ASP A 35 -9.80 10.59 14.97
CA ASP A 35 -10.63 11.79 15.16
C ASP A 35 -11.43 12.14 13.90
N ALA A 36 -10.89 11.84 12.72
CA ALA A 36 -11.58 11.96 11.44
C ALA A 36 -12.60 10.83 11.17
N GLY A 37 -12.73 9.85 12.09
CA GLY A 37 -13.72 8.77 12.05
C GLY A 37 -13.24 7.48 11.40
N PHE A 38 -11.95 7.38 11.05
CA PHE A 38 -11.37 6.14 10.50
C PHE A 38 -11.02 5.15 11.63
N GLU A 39 -11.25 3.88 11.34
CA GLU A 39 -10.88 2.78 12.24
C GLU A 39 -9.69 1.98 11.71
N ARG A 40 -9.28 2.23 10.45
CA ARG A 40 -8.23 1.51 9.75
C ARG A 40 -7.25 2.49 9.12
N VAL A 41 -5.97 2.21 9.32
CA VAL A 41 -4.88 3.03 8.81
C VAL A 41 -3.86 2.15 8.10
N GLU A 42 -3.17 2.71 7.13
CA GLU A 42 -1.95 2.16 6.58
C GLU A 42 -0.84 3.21 6.56
N PHE A 43 0.38 2.74 6.51
CA PHE A 43 1.56 3.58 6.47
C PHE A 43 2.57 3.04 5.45
N TRP A 44 3.24 3.92 4.74
CA TRP A 44 4.56 3.63 4.23
C TRP A 44 5.50 3.37 5.41
N TRP A 45 6.73 2.93 5.14
CA TRP A 45 7.70 2.77 6.22
C TRP A 45 7.87 4.09 6.98
N PRO A 46 7.58 4.14 8.28
CA PRO A 46 7.46 5.41 9.00
C PRO A 46 8.77 5.93 9.59
N PHE A 47 9.89 5.28 9.28
CA PHE A 47 11.21 5.61 9.83
C PHE A 47 12.17 6.00 8.71
N GLU A 48 13.24 6.75 9.08
CA GLU A 48 14.24 7.23 8.12
C GLU A 48 15.19 6.12 7.62
N THR A 49 15.41 5.09 8.44
CA THR A 49 16.34 3.99 8.14
C THR A 49 15.62 2.65 8.07
N ALA A 50 16.24 1.65 7.43
CA ALA A 50 15.72 0.29 7.38
C ALA A 50 15.65 -0.35 8.78
N THR A 51 16.57 0.04 9.67
CA THR A 51 16.75 -0.51 11.02
C THR A 51 16.67 0.59 12.08
N PRO A 52 15.46 1.13 12.36
CA PRO A 52 15.26 2.12 13.41
C PRO A 52 15.58 1.53 14.79
N SER A 53 15.82 2.40 15.75
CA SER A 53 16.03 1.98 17.13
C SER A 53 14.80 1.30 17.73
N PRO A 54 14.96 0.38 18.72
CA PRO A 54 13.82 -0.22 19.40
C PRO A 54 12.86 0.80 20.01
N GLN A 55 13.36 1.95 20.46
CA GLN A 55 12.56 3.02 21.03
C GLN A 55 11.64 3.68 19.99
N GLU A 56 12.12 3.90 18.77
CA GLU A 56 11.30 4.43 17.66
C GLU A 56 10.22 3.44 17.27
N VAL A 57 10.56 2.15 17.15
CA VAL A 57 9.61 1.07 16.86
C VAL A 57 8.53 0.97 17.94
N ASP A 58 8.93 1.06 19.21
CA ASP A 58 8.01 1.03 20.35
C ASP A 58 7.08 2.24 20.38
N ALA A 59 7.59 3.44 20.09
CA ALA A 59 6.81 4.67 20.03
C ALA A 59 5.76 4.60 18.91
N PHE A 60 6.14 4.14 17.71
CA PHE A 60 5.19 3.95 16.61
C PHE A 60 4.12 2.91 16.96
N ALA A 61 4.51 1.77 17.51
CA ALA A 61 3.54 0.75 17.91
C ALA A 61 2.59 1.24 19.03
N ALA A 62 3.08 2.08 19.94
CA ALA A 62 2.26 2.70 20.98
C ALA A 62 1.24 3.67 20.37
N SER A 63 1.67 4.55 19.44
CA SER A 63 0.78 5.54 18.81
C SER A 63 -0.43 4.89 18.11
N ILE A 64 -0.20 3.77 17.40
CA ILE A 64 -1.30 3.02 16.74
C ILE A 64 -2.27 2.44 17.77
N ARG A 65 -1.74 1.80 18.85
CA ARG A 65 -2.57 1.20 19.90
C ARG A 65 -3.37 2.22 20.69
N GLU A 66 -2.74 3.33 21.06
CA GLU A 66 -3.37 4.41 21.83
C GLU A 66 -4.46 5.12 21.03
N ALA A 67 -4.28 5.28 19.72
CA ALA A 67 -5.31 5.79 18.82
C ALA A 67 -6.53 4.83 18.70
N GLY A 68 -6.36 3.55 19.04
CA GLY A 68 -7.43 2.55 18.94
C GLY A 68 -7.83 2.24 17.50
N VAL A 69 -6.90 2.39 16.55
CA VAL A 69 -7.08 2.04 15.13
C VAL A 69 -6.36 0.74 14.78
N ARG A 70 -6.75 0.11 13.69
CA ARG A 70 -6.10 -1.09 13.15
C ARG A 70 -5.10 -0.69 12.06
N LEU A 71 -3.86 -1.12 12.17
CA LEU A 71 -2.90 -1.07 11.08
C LEU A 71 -3.22 -2.18 10.08
N VAL A 72 -3.66 -1.85 8.87
CA VAL A 72 -4.07 -2.81 7.85
C VAL A 72 -3.04 -2.98 6.73
N GLY A 73 -2.17 -2.00 6.54
CA GLY A 73 -1.07 -2.03 5.56
C GLY A 73 0.18 -1.35 6.10
N LEU A 74 1.34 -1.89 5.79
CA LEU A 74 2.65 -1.31 6.11
C LEU A 74 3.62 -1.62 4.97
N ASN A 75 4.37 -0.62 4.52
CA ASN A 75 5.43 -0.88 3.55
C ASN A 75 6.69 -1.40 4.25
N PHE A 76 7.47 -2.23 3.54
CA PHE A 76 8.89 -2.39 3.85
C PHE A 76 9.64 -1.09 3.57
N PHE A 77 10.85 -0.98 4.09
CA PHE A 77 11.72 0.15 3.79
C PHE A 77 11.96 0.29 2.29
N ALA A 78 11.74 1.48 1.78
CA ALA A 78 11.76 1.76 0.35
C ALA A 78 12.98 2.57 -0.10
N GLY A 79 14.00 2.68 0.74
CA GLY A 79 15.15 3.54 0.50
C GLY A 79 14.89 4.99 0.89
N ASP A 80 15.74 5.88 0.43
CA ASP A 80 15.60 7.33 0.60
C ASP A 80 14.58 7.86 -0.43
N MET A 81 13.30 7.76 -0.11
CA MET A 81 12.22 8.22 -0.99
C MET A 81 12.28 9.73 -1.28
N PRO A 82 12.62 10.62 -0.35
CA PRO A 82 12.90 12.03 -0.63
C PRO A 82 14.00 12.24 -1.67
N ALA A 83 15.08 11.44 -1.64
CA ALA A 83 16.16 11.48 -2.63
C ALA A 83 15.80 10.82 -3.97
N GLY A 84 14.66 10.12 -4.04
CA GLY A 84 14.15 9.55 -5.28
C GLY A 84 14.00 8.04 -5.31
N ASP A 85 14.45 7.30 -4.29
CA ASP A 85 14.24 5.85 -4.20
C ASP A 85 12.75 5.50 -4.28
N ARG A 86 12.45 4.33 -4.83
CA ARG A 86 11.10 3.76 -4.92
C ARG A 86 11.14 2.26 -4.63
N GLY A 87 11.78 1.90 -3.51
CA GLY A 87 11.99 0.52 -3.10
C GLY A 87 13.43 0.08 -3.25
N ILE A 88 13.78 -0.98 -2.53
CA ILE A 88 15.12 -1.59 -2.55
C ILE A 88 15.10 -3.08 -2.84
N VAL A 89 13.93 -3.64 -3.10
CA VAL A 89 13.72 -5.09 -3.28
C VAL A 89 14.58 -5.66 -4.41
N SER A 90 14.74 -4.93 -5.51
CA SER A 90 15.55 -5.34 -6.66
C SER A 90 16.99 -4.80 -6.64
N HIS A 91 17.40 -4.08 -5.61
CA HIS A 91 18.71 -3.44 -5.59
C HIS A 91 19.80 -4.42 -5.18
N VAL A 92 20.66 -4.76 -6.14
CA VAL A 92 21.86 -5.59 -5.91
C VAL A 92 22.79 -4.89 -4.91
N GLY A 93 23.21 -5.63 -3.88
CA GLY A 93 24.07 -5.12 -2.81
C GLY A 93 23.32 -4.52 -1.62
N ARG A 94 21.96 -4.45 -1.64
CA ARG A 94 21.14 -4.01 -0.50
C ARG A 94 20.31 -5.14 0.13
N GLU A 95 20.63 -6.40 -0.17
CA GLU A 95 19.87 -7.57 0.28
C GLU A 95 19.88 -7.71 1.80
N LEU A 96 21.03 -7.44 2.44
CA LEU A 96 21.13 -7.50 3.90
C LEU A 96 20.27 -6.42 4.56
N GLU A 97 20.30 -5.20 4.05
CA GLU A 97 19.49 -4.09 4.55
C GLU A 97 17.99 -4.40 4.45
N PHE A 98 17.56 -5.00 3.33
CA PHE A 98 16.19 -5.45 3.17
C PHE A 98 15.83 -6.57 4.15
N ALA A 99 16.70 -7.57 4.32
CA ALA A 99 16.48 -8.68 5.24
C ALA A 99 16.34 -8.23 6.70
N GLU A 100 17.21 -7.32 7.16
CA GLU A 100 17.13 -6.74 8.50
C GLU A 100 15.82 -5.94 8.71
N ASN A 101 15.36 -5.25 7.66
CA ASN A 101 14.07 -4.56 7.70
C ASN A 101 12.89 -5.53 7.79
N VAL A 102 12.94 -6.66 7.09
CA VAL A 102 11.88 -7.69 7.13
C VAL A 102 11.61 -8.14 8.56
N ASP A 103 12.64 -8.38 9.37
CA ASP A 103 12.48 -8.81 10.77
C ASP A 103 11.70 -7.78 11.60
N ILE A 104 11.99 -6.50 11.42
CA ILE A 104 11.30 -5.41 12.14
C ILE A 104 9.85 -5.27 11.66
N VAL A 105 9.61 -5.33 10.34
CA VAL A 105 8.26 -5.29 9.77
C VAL A 105 7.41 -6.44 10.28
N VAL A 106 7.94 -7.66 10.33
CA VAL A 106 7.25 -8.84 10.87
C VAL A 106 6.92 -8.66 12.35
N SER A 107 7.88 -8.16 13.15
CA SER A 107 7.65 -7.86 14.57
C SER A 107 6.54 -6.82 14.77
N LEU A 108 6.54 -5.73 14.00
CA LEU A 108 5.46 -4.72 14.02
C LEU A 108 4.13 -5.34 13.59
N GLY A 109 4.13 -6.15 12.53
CA GLY A 109 2.96 -6.85 12.04
C GLY A 109 2.34 -7.79 13.07
N GLU A 110 3.17 -8.53 13.80
CA GLU A 110 2.73 -9.40 14.90
C GLU A 110 2.10 -8.58 16.03
N ARG A 111 2.79 -7.53 16.47
CA ARG A 111 2.40 -6.66 17.61
C ARG A 111 1.13 -5.87 17.36
N LEU A 112 0.88 -5.46 16.10
CA LEU A 112 -0.24 -4.58 15.70
C LEU A 112 -1.35 -5.30 14.94
N GLY A 113 -1.16 -6.58 14.63
CA GLY A 113 -2.15 -7.35 13.87
C GLY A 113 -2.15 -7.02 12.36
N CYS A 114 -1.14 -6.31 11.84
CA CYS A 114 -1.01 -6.06 10.40
C CYS A 114 -0.66 -7.34 9.65
N ARG A 115 -1.23 -7.50 8.43
CA ARG A 115 -1.06 -8.72 7.63
C ARG A 115 -0.78 -8.44 6.16
N ALA A 116 -0.75 -7.18 5.73
CA ALA A 116 -0.45 -6.78 4.37
C ALA A 116 0.79 -5.88 4.35
N PHE A 117 1.80 -6.28 3.58
CA PHE A 117 3.11 -5.63 3.59
C PHE A 117 3.56 -5.32 2.17
N ASN A 118 3.58 -4.04 1.80
CA ASN A 118 3.96 -3.62 0.46
C ASN A 118 5.49 -3.58 0.30
N ALA A 119 5.99 -4.27 -0.72
CA ALA A 119 7.40 -4.36 -1.07
C ALA A 119 7.63 -3.60 -2.38
N LEU A 120 7.93 -2.31 -2.29
CA LEU A 120 8.27 -1.50 -3.46
C LEU A 120 9.52 -2.06 -4.15
N TYR A 121 9.36 -2.36 -5.45
CA TYR A 121 10.32 -3.14 -6.22
C TYR A 121 11.70 -2.51 -6.31
N GLY A 122 11.76 -1.21 -6.51
CA GLY A 122 12.99 -0.46 -6.76
C GLY A 122 13.12 -0.01 -8.20
N LEU A 123 13.93 1.02 -8.39
CA LEU A 123 14.23 1.56 -9.72
C LEU A 123 15.26 0.69 -10.44
N ARG A 124 15.24 0.71 -11.77
CA ARG A 124 16.39 0.25 -12.56
C ARG A 124 17.59 1.15 -12.28
N VAL A 125 18.71 0.54 -11.95
CA VAL A 125 19.95 1.23 -11.60
C VAL A 125 20.86 1.26 -12.83
N GLU A 126 21.35 2.44 -13.18
CA GLU A 126 22.27 2.59 -14.31
C GLU A 126 23.53 1.73 -14.10
N GLY A 127 23.91 0.96 -15.12
CA GLY A 127 25.06 0.07 -15.07
C GLY A 127 24.83 -1.28 -14.39
N GLN A 128 23.67 -1.55 -13.84
CA GLN A 128 23.28 -2.88 -13.36
C GLN A 128 22.51 -3.67 -14.42
N ASP A 129 22.71 -4.99 -14.46
CA ASP A 129 21.95 -5.87 -15.33
C ASP A 129 20.51 -5.99 -14.81
N PRO A 130 19.48 -5.63 -15.61
CA PRO A 130 18.08 -5.79 -15.23
C PRO A 130 17.72 -7.23 -14.82
N ALA A 131 18.33 -8.24 -15.44
CA ALA A 131 18.07 -9.63 -15.08
C ALA A 131 18.62 -9.97 -13.69
N GLU A 132 19.80 -9.46 -13.32
CA GLU A 132 20.37 -9.62 -11.98
C GLU A 132 19.52 -8.91 -10.92
N GLN A 133 19.01 -7.71 -11.23
CA GLN A 133 18.06 -7.01 -10.36
C GLN A 133 16.78 -7.84 -10.16
N ASP A 134 16.23 -8.43 -11.21
CA ASP A 134 15.03 -9.26 -11.11
C ASP A 134 15.27 -10.54 -10.31
N GLU A 135 16.42 -11.20 -10.46
CA GLU A 135 16.80 -12.35 -9.64
C GLU A 135 16.95 -11.94 -8.14
N THR A 136 17.55 -10.79 -7.88
CA THR A 136 17.67 -10.23 -6.51
C THR A 136 16.29 -9.97 -5.93
N ALA A 137 15.37 -9.38 -6.68
CA ALA A 137 14.01 -9.14 -6.26
C ALA A 137 13.29 -10.45 -5.89
N VAL A 138 13.39 -11.48 -6.72
CA VAL A 138 12.76 -12.77 -6.44
C VAL A 138 13.27 -13.35 -5.13
N ARG A 139 14.59 -13.38 -4.90
CA ARG A 139 15.18 -13.88 -3.65
C ARG A 139 14.72 -13.10 -2.42
N ASN A 140 14.68 -11.77 -2.52
CA ASN A 140 14.24 -10.91 -1.43
C ASN A 140 12.75 -11.08 -1.12
N LEU A 141 11.92 -11.23 -2.16
CA LEU A 141 10.48 -11.49 -1.99
C LEU A 141 10.20 -12.86 -1.42
N GLU A 142 10.96 -13.89 -1.78
CA GLU A 142 10.88 -15.23 -1.17
C GLU A 142 11.22 -15.17 0.34
N LEU A 143 12.28 -14.44 0.70
CA LEU A 143 12.64 -14.19 2.09
C LEU A 143 11.49 -13.49 2.84
N ALA A 144 11.04 -12.35 2.35
CA ALA A 144 9.97 -11.59 2.98
C ALA A 144 8.69 -12.42 3.12
N ALA A 145 8.29 -13.13 2.06
CA ALA A 145 7.07 -13.93 2.07
C ALA A 145 7.14 -15.10 3.06
N ARG A 146 8.31 -15.75 3.19
CA ARG A 146 8.53 -16.79 4.20
C ARG A 146 8.41 -16.22 5.62
N GLU A 147 9.04 -15.07 5.90
CA GLU A 147 9.01 -14.48 7.23
C GLU A 147 7.61 -13.95 7.60
N VAL A 148 6.90 -13.26 6.69
CA VAL A 148 5.54 -12.79 6.96
C VAL A 148 4.52 -13.93 7.02
N ALA A 149 4.80 -15.10 6.42
CA ALA A 149 3.94 -16.28 6.57
C ALA A 149 3.83 -16.75 8.02
N ARG A 150 4.86 -16.54 8.85
CA ARG A 150 4.87 -16.88 10.28
C ARG A 150 3.76 -16.19 11.05
N ILE A 151 3.37 -15.01 10.61
CA ILE A 151 2.27 -14.22 11.16
C ILE A 151 1.01 -14.26 10.29
N ARG A 152 0.93 -15.17 9.32
CA ARG A 152 -0.16 -15.25 8.33
C ARG A 152 -0.32 -13.98 7.49
N GLY A 153 0.80 -13.31 7.21
CA GLY A 153 0.86 -12.11 6.39
C GLY A 153 1.01 -12.40 4.90
N THR A 154 0.82 -11.36 4.12
CA THR A 154 0.93 -11.34 2.65
C THR A 154 1.90 -10.24 2.24
N VAL A 155 2.85 -10.55 1.39
CA VAL A 155 3.68 -9.56 0.69
C VAL A 155 2.91 -9.06 -0.52
N LEU A 156 2.95 -7.76 -0.73
CA LEU A 156 2.29 -7.09 -1.83
C LEU A 156 3.33 -6.55 -2.81
N ILE A 157 3.02 -6.63 -4.10
CA ILE A 157 3.81 -6.05 -5.19
C ILE A 157 2.92 -5.03 -5.90
N GLU A 158 3.46 -3.85 -6.09
CA GLU A 158 2.73 -2.69 -6.60
C GLU A 158 3.31 -2.18 -7.91
N PRO A 159 2.51 -2.03 -8.99
CA PRO A 159 2.83 -1.17 -10.12
C PRO A 159 2.78 0.30 -9.71
N VAL A 160 3.83 1.08 -10.06
CA VAL A 160 3.93 2.48 -9.64
C VAL A 160 4.06 3.40 -10.85
N SER A 161 3.30 4.51 -10.86
CA SER A 161 3.39 5.58 -11.85
C SER A 161 4.29 6.73 -11.38
N GLY A 162 4.69 7.59 -12.30
CA GLY A 162 5.43 8.82 -12.00
C GLY A 162 6.93 8.64 -11.71
N ALA A 163 7.47 7.44 -11.89
CA ALA A 163 8.90 7.16 -11.81
C ALA A 163 9.32 6.38 -13.06
N GLU A 164 10.03 7.02 -13.99
CA GLU A 164 10.35 6.44 -15.31
C GLU A 164 11.13 5.11 -15.19
N ALA A 165 12.13 5.09 -14.31
CA ALA A 165 12.99 3.92 -14.09
C ALA A 165 12.36 2.80 -13.24
N TYR A 166 11.12 2.96 -12.73
CA TYR A 166 10.43 1.90 -12.02
C TYR A 166 9.90 0.86 -13.02
N PRO A 167 10.31 -0.42 -12.94
CA PRO A 167 10.04 -1.36 -14.03
C PRO A 167 8.62 -1.94 -14.05
N LEU A 168 7.91 -1.96 -12.91
CA LEU A 168 6.57 -2.53 -12.85
C LEU A 168 5.53 -1.42 -13.09
N LYS A 169 5.01 -1.31 -14.29
CA LYS A 169 4.05 -0.29 -14.69
C LYS A 169 2.62 -0.79 -14.71
N THR A 170 2.44 -2.06 -15.06
CA THR A 170 1.14 -2.71 -15.26
C THR A 170 0.92 -3.84 -14.26
N ALA A 171 -0.31 -4.26 -14.11
CA ALA A 171 -0.64 -5.46 -13.36
C ALA A 171 0.11 -6.69 -13.91
N ALA A 172 0.25 -6.80 -15.21
CA ALA A 172 0.96 -7.89 -15.86
C ALA A 172 2.46 -7.92 -15.47
N ASP A 173 3.13 -6.77 -15.36
CA ASP A 173 4.51 -6.70 -14.91
C ASP A 173 4.65 -7.23 -13.48
N ALA A 174 3.79 -6.78 -12.56
CA ALA A 174 3.80 -7.23 -11.18
C ALA A 174 3.46 -8.72 -11.04
N LEU A 175 2.45 -9.20 -11.77
CA LEU A 175 2.05 -10.61 -11.78
C LEU A 175 3.16 -11.52 -12.31
N SER A 176 3.93 -11.07 -13.30
CA SER A 176 5.10 -11.80 -13.80
C SER A 176 6.14 -12.07 -12.69
N ILE A 177 6.42 -11.08 -11.85
CA ILE A 177 7.32 -11.24 -10.70
C ILE A 177 6.68 -12.14 -9.63
N ILE A 178 5.38 -11.94 -9.33
CA ILE A 178 4.64 -12.76 -8.37
C ILE A 178 4.68 -14.24 -8.78
N ASP A 179 4.51 -14.55 -10.05
CA ASP A 179 4.52 -15.93 -10.55
C ASP A 179 5.90 -16.56 -10.45
N ARG A 180 6.99 -15.81 -10.66
CA ARG A 180 8.36 -16.29 -10.42
C ARG A 180 8.56 -16.68 -8.95
N VAL A 181 8.12 -15.85 -8.00
CA VAL A 181 8.19 -16.14 -6.57
C VAL A 181 7.31 -17.35 -6.20
N ARG A 182 6.11 -17.47 -6.76
CA ARG A 182 5.21 -18.60 -6.54
C ARG A 182 5.77 -19.93 -7.04
N THR A 183 6.51 -19.90 -8.14
CA THR A 183 7.18 -21.08 -8.70
C THR A 183 8.21 -21.67 -7.74
N ALA A 184 8.83 -20.84 -6.91
CA ALA A 184 9.73 -21.27 -5.84
C ALA A 184 9.00 -21.84 -4.60
N GLY A 185 7.66 -21.93 -4.61
CA GLY A 185 6.84 -22.57 -3.58
C GLY A 185 6.14 -21.61 -2.62
N THR A 186 6.32 -20.33 -2.76
CA THR A 186 5.73 -19.28 -1.91
C THR A 186 4.40 -18.80 -2.48
N ARG A 187 3.32 -18.79 -1.68
CA ARG A 187 1.96 -18.48 -2.17
C ARG A 187 1.36 -17.19 -1.60
N ASN A 188 1.97 -16.59 -0.60
CA ASN A 188 1.49 -15.39 0.07
C ASN A 188 2.12 -14.11 -0.49
N VAL A 189 2.35 -14.07 -1.80
CA VAL A 189 2.70 -12.87 -2.56
C VAL A 189 1.54 -12.55 -3.49
N LYS A 190 1.04 -11.31 -3.44
CA LYS A 190 -0.15 -10.87 -4.16
C LYS A 190 0.04 -9.49 -4.76
N LEU A 191 -0.84 -9.12 -5.67
CA LEU A 191 -0.88 -7.80 -6.27
C LEU A 191 -1.48 -6.78 -5.28
N LEU A 192 -0.80 -5.65 -5.08
CA LEU A 192 -1.41 -4.42 -4.62
C LEU A 192 -1.97 -3.71 -5.84
N ALA A 193 -3.28 -3.65 -5.94
CA ALA A 193 -3.96 -2.97 -7.01
C ALA A 193 -4.25 -1.51 -6.61
N ASP A 194 -3.27 -0.62 -6.80
CA ASP A 194 -3.54 0.82 -6.76
C ASP A 194 -4.17 1.24 -8.09
N PHE A 195 -5.47 1.49 -8.06
CA PHE A 195 -6.24 1.82 -9.26
C PHE A 195 -5.80 3.14 -9.91
N TYR A 196 -5.27 4.08 -9.12
CA TYR A 196 -4.69 5.29 -9.67
C TYR A 196 -3.43 4.99 -10.48
N HIS A 197 -2.50 4.23 -9.91
CA HIS A 197 -1.25 3.91 -10.59
C HIS A 197 -1.47 3.09 -11.86
N LEU A 198 -2.33 2.09 -11.81
CA LEU A 198 -2.70 1.30 -12.99
C LEU A 198 -3.29 2.17 -14.09
N ALA A 199 -4.30 2.99 -13.76
CA ALA A 199 -4.97 3.85 -14.74
C ALA A 199 -4.02 4.89 -15.35
N VAL A 200 -3.18 5.54 -14.54
CA VAL A 200 -2.23 6.57 -15.00
C VAL A 200 -1.13 5.97 -15.89
N ASN A 201 -0.73 4.72 -15.62
CA ASN A 201 0.19 3.98 -16.49
C ASN A 201 -0.46 3.45 -17.77
N GLY A 202 -1.79 3.59 -17.93
CA GLY A 202 -2.54 3.19 -19.13
C GLY A 202 -2.97 1.72 -19.13
N ASP A 203 -2.97 1.07 -17.98
CA ASP A 203 -3.50 -0.29 -17.85
C ASP A 203 -5.03 -0.30 -17.97
N ASP A 204 -5.59 -1.38 -18.51
CA ASP A 204 -7.04 -1.59 -18.58
C ASP A 204 -7.54 -2.10 -17.22
N VAL A 205 -7.79 -1.17 -16.30
CA VAL A 205 -8.22 -1.52 -14.92
C VAL A 205 -9.47 -2.39 -14.88
N PRO A 206 -10.52 -2.17 -15.69
CA PRO A 206 -11.63 -3.11 -15.81
C PRO A 206 -11.20 -4.53 -16.16
N ALA A 207 -10.33 -4.70 -17.17
CA ALA A 207 -9.83 -6.03 -17.55
C ALA A 207 -8.98 -6.65 -16.42
N VAL A 208 -8.12 -5.88 -15.79
CA VAL A 208 -7.32 -6.33 -14.61
C VAL A 208 -8.23 -6.83 -13.49
N ILE A 209 -9.33 -6.14 -13.21
CA ILE A 209 -10.30 -6.56 -12.19
C ILE A 209 -10.97 -7.88 -12.58
N GLU A 210 -11.47 -7.98 -13.81
CA GLU A 210 -12.16 -9.19 -14.28
C GLU A 210 -11.25 -10.43 -14.25
N GLU A 211 -9.99 -10.28 -14.61
CA GLU A 211 -9.07 -11.39 -14.76
C GLU A 211 -8.31 -11.73 -13.46
N HIS A 212 -8.04 -10.73 -12.61
CA HIS A 212 -7.06 -10.87 -11.52
C HIS A 212 -7.57 -10.47 -10.12
N ALA A 213 -8.87 -10.19 -9.91
CA ALA A 213 -9.37 -9.81 -8.59
C ALA A 213 -9.05 -10.84 -7.48
N ALA A 214 -8.89 -12.13 -7.82
CA ALA A 214 -8.47 -13.18 -6.89
C ALA A 214 -7.00 -13.06 -6.45
N ASP A 215 -6.17 -12.39 -7.24
CA ASP A 215 -4.76 -12.13 -6.95
C ASP A 215 -4.54 -10.83 -6.17
N PHE A 216 -5.58 -10.02 -5.98
CA PHE A 216 -5.48 -8.81 -5.18
C PHE A 216 -5.28 -9.16 -3.71
N GLY A 217 -4.22 -8.63 -3.12
CA GLY A 217 -3.97 -8.69 -1.68
C GLY A 217 -4.42 -7.42 -0.96
N HIS A 218 -4.42 -6.29 -1.68
CA HIS A 218 -4.82 -4.97 -1.19
C HIS A 218 -5.28 -4.11 -2.36
N ILE A 219 -6.17 -3.16 -2.10
CA ILE A 219 -6.60 -2.15 -3.07
C ILE A 219 -6.30 -0.77 -2.50
N GLN A 220 -5.69 0.09 -3.31
CA GLN A 220 -5.57 1.52 -3.04
C GLN A 220 -6.30 2.33 -4.09
N ILE A 221 -6.85 3.48 -3.69
CA ILE A 221 -7.60 4.36 -4.57
C ILE A 221 -7.22 5.83 -4.39
N ALA A 222 -7.06 6.50 -5.51
CA ALA A 222 -7.07 7.94 -5.68
C ALA A 222 -7.65 8.25 -7.05
N ASP A 223 -8.16 9.47 -7.24
CA ASP A 223 -8.77 9.86 -8.52
C ASP A 223 -7.75 10.50 -9.46
N ALA A 224 -7.96 10.35 -10.75
CA ALA A 224 -7.15 10.95 -11.79
C ALA A 224 -7.99 11.84 -12.71
N PRO A 225 -7.39 12.96 -13.22
CA PRO A 225 -6.02 13.42 -12.99
C PRO A 225 -5.80 14.01 -11.59
N GLY A 226 -4.53 14.09 -11.15
CA GLY A 226 -4.11 14.85 -9.96
C GLY A 226 -3.91 14.07 -8.68
N ARG A 227 -4.23 12.76 -8.65
CA ARG A 227 -4.18 11.92 -7.43
C ARG A 227 -5.01 12.48 -6.28
N GLY A 228 -6.20 13.00 -6.64
CA GLY A 228 -7.15 13.63 -5.70
C GLY A 228 -8.07 12.64 -5.00
N ALA A 229 -8.95 13.19 -4.15
CA ALA A 229 -9.98 12.41 -3.47
C ALA A 229 -10.95 11.75 -4.46
N PRO A 230 -11.54 10.59 -4.12
CA PRO A 230 -12.56 9.96 -4.97
C PRO A 230 -13.68 10.91 -5.37
N GLY A 231 -13.99 10.98 -6.68
CA GLY A 231 -14.99 11.86 -7.25
C GLY A 231 -14.50 13.27 -7.64
N THR A 232 -13.19 13.53 -7.49
CA THR A 232 -12.59 14.80 -7.96
C THR A 232 -12.01 14.71 -9.36
N GLY A 233 -11.91 13.53 -9.93
CA GLY A 233 -11.41 13.24 -11.28
C GLY A 233 -12.41 12.45 -12.10
N GLU A 234 -11.90 11.55 -12.96
CA GLU A 234 -12.68 10.85 -13.99
C GLU A 234 -12.74 9.33 -13.78
N LEU A 235 -12.04 8.77 -12.76
CA LEU A 235 -11.98 7.33 -12.57
C LEU A 235 -13.27 6.79 -11.90
N PRO A 236 -13.87 5.70 -12.41
CA PRO A 236 -15.07 5.12 -11.82
C PRO A 236 -14.71 4.22 -10.61
N LEU A 237 -13.97 4.78 -9.64
CA LEU A 237 -13.38 4.07 -8.50
C LEU A 237 -14.38 3.25 -7.71
N HIS A 238 -15.58 3.79 -7.48
CA HIS A 238 -16.65 3.10 -6.78
C HIS A 238 -17.08 1.81 -7.51
N ASP A 239 -17.24 1.88 -8.84
CA ASP A 239 -17.63 0.74 -9.64
C ASP A 239 -16.52 -0.32 -9.66
N TRP A 240 -15.26 0.09 -9.75
CA TRP A 240 -14.11 -0.80 -9.71
C TRP A 240 -13.99 -1.54 -8.36
N VAL A 241 -14.12 -0.82 -7.25
CA VAL A 241 -14.12 -1.43 -5.90
C VAL A 241 -15.31 -2.39 -5.75
N ARG A 242 -16.51 -1.97 -6.15
CA ARG A 242 -17.71 -2.82 -6.11
C ARG A 242 -17.50 -4.09 -6.93
N ARG A 243 -17.00 -3.96 -8.16
CA ARG A 243 -16.76 -5.10 -9.05
C ARG A 243 -15.72 -6.07 -8.48
N SER A 244 -14.63 -5.55 -7.92
CA SER A 244 -13.64 -6.37 -7.23
C SER A 244 -14.27 -7.17 -6.08
N ARG A 245 -15.18 -6.56 -5.32
CA ARG A 245 -15.92 -7.23 -4.23
C ARG A 245 -16.84 -8.33 -4.78
N GLU A 246 -17.56 -8.09 -5.87
CA GLU A 246 -18.41 -9.09 -6.55
C GLU A 246 -17.60 -10.32 -6.99
N LEU A 247 -16.38 -10.10 -7.50
CA LEU A 247 -15.44 -11.13 -7.91
C LEU A 247 -14.70 -11.82 -6.75
N GLY A 248 -15.03 -11.46 -5.52
CA GLY A 248 -14.56 -12.18 -4.33
C GLY A 248 -13.44 -11.50 -3.54
N TYR A 249 -13.01 -10.31 -3.90
CA TYR A 249 -12.06 -9.57 -3.06
C TYR A 249 -12.66 -9.26 -1.67
N ARG A 250 -11.91 -9.54 -0.61
CA ARG A 250 -12.35 -9.36 0.78
C ARG A 250 -11.36 -8.56 1.63
N GLY A 251 -10.28 -8.06 1.02
CA GLY A 251 -9.27 -7.24 1.69
C GLY A 251 -9.73 -5.82 1.99
N ASP A 252 -8.86 -5.04 2.58
CA ASP A 252 -9.09 -3.61 2.83
C ASP A 252 -8.94 -2.80 1.53
N VAL A 253 -9.63 -1.65 1.47
CA VAL A 253 -9.48 -0.62 0.44
C VAL A 253 -8.97 0.61 1.15
N ALA A 254 -7.87 1.18 0.69
CA ALA A 254 -7.23 2.33 1.31
C ALA A 254 -7.28 3.57 0.41
N LEU A 255 -7.45 4.71 1.07
CA LEU A 255 -7.40 6.03 0.46
C LEU A 255 -5.96 6.50 0.39
N GLU A 256 -5.39 6.60 -0.81
CA GLU A 256 -4.00 7.01 -1.03
C GLU A 256 -3.89 8.22 -1.97
N TYR A 257 -4.71 9.22 -1.73
CA TYR A 257 -4.70 10.48 -2.47
C TYR A 257 -3.92 11.58 -1.76
N LYS A 258 -3.75 12.73 -2.42
CA LYS A 258 -3.05 13.90 -1.88
C LYS A 258 -4.03 15.05 -1.73
N GLN A 259 -4.20 15.51 -0.50
CA GLN A 259 -5.03 16.68 -0.18
C GLN A 259 -4.63 17.25 1.17
N GLU A 260 -4.77 18.56 1.34
CA GLU A 260 -4.56 19.22 2.62
C GLU A 260 -5.61 18.74 3.64
N ARG A 261 -5.18 18.55 4.89
CA ARG A 261 -6.01 18.03 5.98
C ARG A 261 -7.34 18.77 6.15
N ALA A 262 -7.32 20.10 6.00
CA ALA A 262 -8.50 20.94 6.21
C ALA A 262 -9.71 20.52 5.33
N THR A 263 -9.45 19.97 4.15
CA THR A 263 -10.47 19.58 3.17
C THR A 263 -10.38 18.10 2.77
N ALA A 264 -9.43 17.37 3.35
CA ALA A 264 -9.13 16.00 2.92
C ALA A 264 -10.34 15.06 2.95
N PHE A 265 -11.27 15.29 3.85
CA PHE A 265 -12.41 14.39 4.09
C PHE A 265 -13.77 15.01 3.79
N ASP A 266 -13.82 16.18 3.15
CA ASP A 266 -15.09 16.85 2.82
C ASP A 266 -16.01 16.01 1.93
N TRP A 267 -15.41 15.22 1.04
CA TRP A 267 -16.13 14.32 0.12
C TRP A 267 -16.83 13.14 0.84
N LEU A 268 -16.40 12.81 2.07
CA LEU A 268 -17.05 11.78 2.91
C LEU A 268 -18.29 12.32 3.65
N THR A 269 -18.51 13.62 3.58
CA THR A 269 -19.56 14.28 4.35
C THR A 269 -20.88 14.35 3.60
N ASP A 270 -21.60 13.22 3.56
CA ASP A 270 -23.02 13.24 3.91
C ASP A 270 -23.16 12.70 5.35
N ARG A 271 -22.43 13.31 6.29
CA ARG A 271 -22.64 13.07 7.71
C ARG A 271 -23.95 13.72 8.12
N GLU A 272 -24.98 12.93 8.38
CA GLU A 272 -26.02 13.40 9.32
C GLU A 272 -25.29 13.82 10.61
N PRO A 273 -25.51 15.04 11.12
CA PRO A 273 -24.92 15.46 12.38
C PRO A 273 -25.33 14.44 13.44
N ALA A 274 -24.36 13.87 14.16
CA ALA A 274 -24.62 13.00 15.29
C ALA A 274 -25.66 13.69 16.20
N ALA A 275 -26.77 13.05 16.37
CA ALA A 275 -27.81 13.51 17.30
C ALA A 275 -27.15 13.67 18.67
N ARG A 276 -27.20 14.92 19.20
CA ARG A 276 -26.67 15.27 20.52
C ARG A 276 -27.51 14.62 21.63
#